data_24b643f04e20d48d32d5514ee7ffc389
#
_entry.id   24b643f04e20d48d32d5514ee7ffc389
#
_cell.length_a   1.000
_cell.length_b   1.000
_cell.length_c   1.000
_cell.angle_alpha   90.00
_cell.angle_beta   90.00
_cell.angle_gamma   90.00
#
_symmetry.space_group_name_H-M   'P 1'
#
loop_
_entity.id
_entity.type
_entity.pdbx_description
1 polymer ?
#
loop_
_entity_poly.entity_id
_entity_poly.type
_entity_poly.pdbx_seq_one_letter_code
_entity_poly.pdbx_strand_id
1 'polypeptide(L)'
;MNQDQTFRFVLIVGALIVQPLMLYHRLRSQATGEALDRWQEGRFVLFTLRPVLIGAWLGLIAYMMNPGWMAWSSVSLPAWLRWAGVGLGAVAAALLIWTLRNLGKNLTDTVVTRRAHTLVSGGPYRWVRHPFYDALALGFLANALTAANWFLLLTGGVVVILLVVRTRTEEEKLLLRFGDLYRTYVERTGRFLPKIGPLRDGA
;
A
#
# COMPACT_ATOMS: atom_id res chain seq x y z
N MET A 1 11.42 -10.77 28.63
CA MET A 1 11.49 -10.65 27.15
C MET A 1 12.21 -9.36 26.83
N ASN A 2 13.28 -9.40 26.04
CA ASN A 2 13.96 -8.16 25.60
C ASN A 2 12.98 -7.35 24.74
N GLN A 3 13.07 -6.03 24.81
CA GLN A 3 12.16 -5.11 24.12
C GLN A 3 12.06 -5.41 22.61
N ASP A 4 13.17 -5.75 21.96
CA ASP A 4 13.19 -6.11 20.54
C ASP A 4 12.43 -7.41 20.24
N GLN A 5 12.43 -8.37 21.14
CA GLN A 5 11.64 -9.59 20.98
C GLN A 5 10.13 -9.32 21.07
N THR A 6 9.72 -8.37 21.92
CA THR A 6 8.30 -7.96 21.99
C THR A 6 7.84 -7.36 20.66
N PHE A 7 8.59 -6.40 20.12
CA PHE A 7 8.22 -5.76 18.87
C PHE A 7 8.35 -6.68 17.65
N ARG A 8 9.34 -7.58 17.65
CA ARG A 8 9.43 -8.68 16.68
C ARG A 8 8.16 -9.53 16.68
N PHE A 9 7.71 -9.95 17.86
CA PHE A 9 6.49 -10.76 17.99
C PHE A 9 5.25 -10.01 17.46
N VAL A 10 5.10 -8.73 17.80
CA VAL A 10 4.02 -7.89 17.29
C VAL A 10 4.04 -7.81 15.76
N LEU A 11 5.21 -7.64 15.15
CA LEU A 11 5.34 -7.62 13.67
C LEU A 11 5.00 -8.96 13.04
N ILE A 12 5.39 -10.08 13.65
CA ILE A 12 5.03 -11.43 13.19
C ILE A 12 3.49 -11.61 13.24
N VAL A 13 2.85 -11.24 14.35
CA VAL A 13 1.39 -11.34 14.47
C VAL A 13 0.70 -10.46 13.42
N GLY A 14 1.15 -9.23 13.25
CA GLY A 14 0.64 -8.32 12.22
C GLY A 14 0.78 -8.91 10.80
N ALA A 15 1.93 -9.49 10.49
CA ALA A 15 2.17 -10.14 9.20
C ALA A 15 1.24 -11.35 8.99
N LEU A 16 1.06 -12.19 10.01
CA LEU A 16 0.17 -13.35 9.94
C LEU A 16 -1.30 -12.98 9.75
N ILE A 17 -1.71 -11.78 10.12
CA ILE A 17 -3.07 -11.26 9.88
C ILE A 17 -3.17 -10.63 8.48
N VAL A 18 -2.23 -9.75 8.13
CA VAL A 18 -2.33 -8.93 6.92
C VAL A 18 -2.00 -9.73 5.65
N GLN A 19 -0.98 -10.61 5.69
CA GLN A 19 -0.54 -11.34 4.49
C GLN A 19 -1.59 -12.33 3.95
N PRO A 20 -2.23 -13.19 4.77
CA PRO A 20 -3.28 -14.08 4.28
C PRO A 20 -4.46 -13.32 3.69
N LEU A 21 -4.81 -12.17 4.30
CA LEU A 21 -5.89 -11.33 3.80
C LEU A 21 -5.56 -10.75 2.41
N MET A 22 -4.35 -10.21 2.25
CA MET A 22 -3.85 -9.72 0.95
C MET A 22 -3.86 -10.85 -0.09
N LEU A 23 -3.35 -12.01 0.28
CA LEU A 23 -3.31 -13.19 -0.61
C LEU A 23 -4.73 -13.61 -1.01
N TYR A 24 -5.67 -13.70 -0.06
CA TYR A 24 -7.07 -14.03 -0.34
C TYR A 24 -7.69 -13.08 -1.38
N HIS A 25 -7.58 -11.77 -1.17
CA HIS A 25 -8.12 -10.79 -2.11
C HIS A 25 -7.43 -10.85 -3.47
N ARG A 26 -6.12 -11.09 -3.50
CA ARG A 26 -5.35 -11.27 -4.73
C ARG A 26 -5.79 -12.52 -5.52
N LEU A 27 -5.90 -13.66 -4.87
CA LEU A 27 -6.36 -14.90 -5.49
C LEU A 27 -7.80 -14.78 -6.01
N ARG A 28 -8.68 -14.17 -5.22
CA ARG A 28 -10.06 -13.90 -5.64
C ARG A 28 -10.12 -12.98 -6.87
N SER A 29 -9.26 -12.00 -6.94
CA SER A 29 -9.16 -11.11 -8.10
C SER A 29 -8.61 -11.84 -9.34
N GLN A 30 -7.66 -12.76 -9.18
CA GLN A 30 -7.09 -13.54 -10.30
C GLN A 30 -8.06 -14.60 -10.83
N ALA A 31 -8.97 -15.11 -9.99
CA ALA A 31 -9.98 -16.11 -10.38
C ALA A 31 -10.98 -15.59 -11.45
N THR A 32 -10.96 -14.31 -11.80
CA THR A 32 -11.76 -13.74 -12.91
C THR A 32 -11.25 -14.11 -14.31
N GLY A 33 -10.16 -14.88 -14.45
CA GLY A 33 -9.72 -15.53 -15.69
C GLY A 33 -9.00 -14.66 -16.71
N GLU A 34 -8.92 -13.36 -16.57
CA GLU A 34 -8.13 -12.50 -17.48
C GLU A 34 -6.64 -12.56 -17.11
N ALA A 35 -5.83 -13.16 -17.97
CA ALA A 35 -4.37 -13.09 -17.87
C ALA A 35 -3.92 -11.64 -18.08
N LEU A 36 -3.39 -11.03 -17.05
CA LEU A 36 -2.80 -9.69 -17.14
C LEU A 36 -1.41 -9.81 -17.76
N ASP A 37 -1.20 -9.17 -18.91
CA ASP A 37 0.12 -9.08 -19.51
C ASP A 37 1.02 -8.17 -18.68
N ARG A 38 1.91 -8.81 -17.90
CA ARG A 38 2.84 -8.12 -17.00
C ARG A 38 3.86 -7.23 -17.71
N TRP A 39 4.11 -7.44 -19.00
CA TRP A 39 4.99 -6.59 -19.80
C TRP A 39 4.40 -5.21 -20.06
N GLN A 40 3.06 -5.09 -20.02
CA GLN A 40 2.36 -3.81 -20.15
C GLN A 40 2.51 -2.89 -18.94
N GLU A 41 3.07 -3.38 -17.81
CA GLU A 41 3.40 -2.54 -16.64
C GLU A 41 4.55 -1.56 -16.91
N GLY A 42 5.36 -1.86 -17.92
CA GLY A 42 6.53 -1.06 -18.29
C GLY A 42 7.80 -1.45 -17.52
N ARG A 43 8.93 -1.15 -18.16
CA ARG A 43 10.27 -1.47 -17.62
C ARG A 43 10.54 -0.83 -16.24
N PHE A 44 9.97 0.35 -16.01
CA PHE A 44 10.11 1.05 -14.74
C PHE A 44 9.61 0.21 -13.55
N VAL A 45 8.42 -0.36 -13.64
CA VAL A 45 7.86 -1.19 -12.54
C VAL A 45 8.68 -2.46 -12.33
N LEU A 46 9.09 -3.11 -13.43
CA LEU A 46 9.84 -4.36 -13.37
C LEU A 46 11.23 -4.19 -12.76
N PHE A 47 11.96 -3.14 -13.16
CA PHE A 47 13.37 -2.96 -12.82
C PHE A 47 13.62 -2.01 -11.64
N THR A 48 12.63 -1.27 -11.17
CA THR A 48 12.76 -0.37 -10.03
C THR A 48 11.83 -0.74 -8.88
N LEU A 49 10.52 -0.66 -9.06
CA LEU A 49 9.56 -0.87 -7.98
C LEU A 49 9.62 -2.29 -7.39
N ARG A 50 9.64 -3.32 -8.24
CA ARG A 50 9.65 -4.71 -7.77
C ARG A 50 10.91 -5.07 -6.99
N PRO A 51 12.15 -4.79 -7.46
CA PRO A 51 13.35 -5.07 -6.69
C PRO A 51 13.39 -4.36 -5.34
N VAL A 52 13.00 -3.09 -5.29
CA VAL A 52 12.97 -2.33 -4.03
C VAL A 52 11.93 -2.89 -3.07
N LEU A 53 10.75 -3.24 -3.58
CA LEU A 53 9.69 -3.88 -2.78
C LEU A 53 10.14 -5.23 -2.22
N ILE A 54 10.82 -6.06 -3.03
CA ILE A 54 11.41 -7.33 -2.58
C ILE A 54 12.45 -7.06 -1.50
N GLY A 55 13.34 -6.09 -1.68
CA GLY A 55 14.33 -5.71 -0.69
C GLY A 55 13.72 -5.28 0.64
N ALA A 56 12.67 -4.45 0.60
CA ALA A 56 11.93 -4.05 1.80
C ALA A 56 11.28 -5.26 2.51
N TRP A 57 10.71 -6.18 1.76
CA TRP A 57 10.12 -7.42 2.30
C TRP A 57 11.17 -8.36 2.89
N LEU A 58 12.29 -8.56 2.21
CA LEU A 58 13.39 -9.39 2.72
C LEU A 58 13.98 -8.79 4.00
N GLY A 59 14.13 -7.47 4.07
CA GLY A 59 14.55 -6.79 5.30
C GLY A 59 13.57 -6.99 6.46
N LEU A 60 12.27 -6.86 6.22
CA LEU A 60 11.26 -7.11 7.24
C LEU A 60 11.25 -8.57 7.69
N ILE A 61 11.36 -9.52 6.77
CA ILE A 61 11.45 -10.95 7.08
C ILE A 61 12.72 -11.24 7.89
N ALA A 62 13.88 -10.68 7.49
CA ALA A 62 15.13 -10.84 8.24
C ALA A 62 15.00 -10.34 9.69
N TYR A 63 14.37 -9.17 9.88
CA TYR A 63 14.09 -8.67 11.23
C TYR A 63 13.14 -9.59 12.01
N MET A 64 12.09 -10.09 11.39
CA MET A 64 11.15 -11.02 12.03
C MET A 64 11.80 -12.37 12.37
N MET A 65 12.75 -12.84 11.57
CA MET A 65 13.51 -14.08 11.86
C MET A 65 14.49 -13.88 13.01
N ASN A 66 15.32 -12.85 12.92
CA ASN A 66 16.27 -12.48 13.96
C ASN A 66 16.60 -10.98 13.88
N PRO A 67 16.20 -10.16 14.87
CA PRO A 67 16.54 -8.74 14.89
C PRO A 67 18.05 -8.46 14.82
N GLY A 68 18.88 -9.38 15.33
CA GLY A 68 20.33 -9.27 15.27
C GLY A 68 20.90 -9.21 13.85
N TRP A 69 20.24 -9.83 12.86
CA TRP A 69 20.66 -9.73 11.45
C TRP A 69 20.51 -8.31 10.89
N MET A 70 19.63 -7.52 11.50
CA MET A 70 19.37 -6.13 11.12
C MET A 70 19.94 -5.11 12.11
N ALA A 71 20.84 -5.56 13.02
CA ALA A 71 21.44 -4.68 14.04
C ALA A 71 22.23 -3.52 13.45
N TRP A 72 22.83 -3.71 12.26
CA TRP A 72 23.58 -2.69 11.52
C TRP A 72 22.72 -1.49 11.09
N SER A 73 21.41 -1.67 10.98
CA SER A 73 20.45 -0.63 10.59
C SER A 73 19.49 -0.25 11.73
N SER A 74 19.73 -0.76 12.93
CA SER A 74 18.91 -0.40 14.09
C SER A 74 19.18 1.02 14.56
N VAL A 75 18.13 1.68 15.05
CA VAL A 75 18.20 3.00 15.69
C VAL A 75 17.62 2.93 17.10
N SER A 76 18.17 3.73 17.99
CA SER A 76 17.63 3.82 19.34
C SER A 76 16.39 4.70 19.34
N LEU A 77 15.20 4.07 19.40
CA LEU A 77 13.94 4.76 19.55
C LEU A 77 13.33 4.50 20.93
N PRO A 78 12.69 5.52 21.54
CA PRO A 78 11.98 5.33 22.79
C PRO A 78 10.80 4.37 22.60
N ALA A 79 10.47 3.59 23.63
CA ALA A 79 9.43 2.57 23.57
C ALA A 79 8.07 3.13 23.12
N TRP A 80 7.70 4.32 23.57
CA TRP A 80 6.43 4.95 23.20
C TRP A 80 6.33 5.18 21.69
N LEU A 81 7.43 5.54 21.00
CA LEU A 81 7.44 5.76 19.56
C LEU A 81 7.30 4.44 18.79
N ARG A 82 7.90 3.36 19.31
CA ARG A 82 7.71 2.02 18.74
C ARG A 82 6.26 1.53 18.89
N TRP A 83 5.63 1.79 20.05
CA TRP A 83 4.20 1.50 20.27
C TRP A 83 3.29 2.37 19.40
N ALA A 84 3.65 3.64 19.15
CA ALA A 84 2.96 4.47 18.19
C ALA A 84 3.03 3.85 16.77
N GLY A 85 4.18 3.26 16.41
CA GLY A 85 4.32 2.46 15.20
C GLY A 85 3.34 1.29 15.12
N VAL A 86 3.16 0.56 16.23
CA VAL A 86 2.15 -0.53 16.32
C VAL A 86 0.73 0.01 16.11
N GLY A 87 0.37 1.11 16.77
CA GLY A 87 -0.93 1.76 16.58
C GLY A 87 -1.15 2.22 15.13
N LEU A 88 -0.12 2.81 14.51
CA LEU A 88 -0.15 3.19 13.11
C LEU A 88 -0.34 1.98 12.19
N GLY A 89 0.29 0.85 12.51
CA GLY A 89 0.12 -0.41 11.80
C GLY A 89 -1.31 -0.94 11.84
N ALA A 90 -1.98 -0.82 13.00
CA ALA A 90 -3.39 -1.16 13.13
C ALA A 90 -4.29 -0.27 12.26
N VAL A 91 -4.03 1.04 12.22
CA VAL A 91 -4.74 1.99 11.34
C VAL A 91 -4.49 1.64 9.86
N ALA A 92 -3.24 1.36 9.50
CA ALA A 92 -2.87 0.97 8.13
C ALA A 92 -3.60 -0.33 7.71
N ALA A 93 -3.66 -1.33 8.58
CA ALA A 93 -4.35 -2.59 8.34
C ALA A 93 -5.87 -2.37 8.18
N ALA A 94 -6.49 -1.55 9.03
CA ALA A 94 -7.91 -1.23 8.92
C ALA A 94 -8.24 -0.51 7.60
N LEU A 95 -7.43 0.47 7.21
CA LEU A 95 -7.57 1.17 5.93
C LEU A 95 -7.38 0.23 4.75
N LEU A 96 -6.38 -0.65 4.81
CA LEU A 96 -6.11 -1.65 3.79
C LEU A 96 -7.30 -2.60 3.61
N ILE A 97 -7.84 -3.14 4.71
CA ILE A 97 -9.01 -4.04 4.69
C ILE A 97 -10.21 -3.33 4.07
N TRP A 98 -10.47 -2.09 4.50
CA TRP A 98 -11.58 -1.31 3.96
C TRP A 98 -11.42 -1.04 2.46
N THR A 99 -10.21 -0.68 2.04
CA THR A 99 -9.87 -0.47 0.63
C THR A 99 -10.05 -1.74 -0.21
N LEU A 100 -9.51 -2.88 0.23
CA LEU A 100 -9.61 -4.16 -0.47
C LEU A 100 -11.05 -4.65 -0.60
N ARG A 101 -11.88 -4.47 0.44
CA ARG A 101 -13.31 -4.83 0.40
C ARG A 101 -14.06 -4.03 -0.66
N ASN A 102 -13.76 -2.73 -0.81
CA ASN A 102 -14.40 -1.87 -1.80
C ASN A 102 -13.85 -2.09 -3.21
N LEU A 103 -12.57 -2.40 -3.34
CA LEU A 103 -11.94 -2.67 -4.63
C LEU A 103 -12.44 -3.99 -5.25
N GLY A 104 -12.67 -5.01 -4.43
CA GLY A 104 -13.27 -6.27 -4.85
C GLY A 104 -12.55 -6.92 -6.04
N LYS A 105 -13.29 -7.18 -7.14
CA LYS A 105 -12.75 -7.76 -8.37
C LYS A 105 -11.85 -6.80 -9.16
N ASN A 106 -11.88 -5.51 -8.85
CA ASN A 106 -11.08 -4.48 -9.51
C ASN A 106 -9.63 -4.42 -8.99
N LEU A 107 -9.25 -5.25 -8.01
CA LEU A 107 -7.88 -5.36 -7.55
C LEU A 107 -6.99 -5.90 -8.67
N THR A 108 -6.04 -5.08 -9.12
CA THR A 108 -5.01 -5.48 -10.09
C THR A 108 -3.64 -5.13 -9.54
N ASP A 109 -2.68 -6.04 -9.71
CA ASP A 109 -1.26 -5.76 -9.40
C ASP A 109 -0.62 -4.86 -10.46
N THR A 110 -1.35 -4.60 -11.54
CA THR A 110 -0.84 -3.96 -12.76
C THR A 110 -1.60 -2.67 -13.05
N VAL A 111 -0.97 -1.76 -13.77
CA VAL A 111 -1.61 -0.55 -14.34
C VAL A 111 -2.61 -0.92 -15.45
N VAL A 112 -2.64 -2.20 -15.83
CA VAL A 112 -3.52 -2.71 -16.88
C VAL A 112 -4.91 -2.93 -16.31
N THR A 113 -5.89 -2.20 -16.82
CA THR A 113 -7.30 -2.36 -16.44
C THR A 113 -7.91 -3.57 -17.15
N ARG A 114 -8.61 -4.44 -16.41
CA ARG A 114 -9.37 -5.56 -17.01
C ARG A 114 -10.54 -5.05 -17.83
N ARG A 115 -11.01 -5.82 -18.83
CA ARG A 115 -12.17 -5.45 -19.66
C ARG A 115 -13.44 -5.20 -18.83
N ALA A 116 -13.64 -5.93 -17.75
CA ALA A 116 -14.78 -5.81 -16.84
C ALA A 116 -14.58 -4.81 -15.68
N HIS A 117 -13.54 -3.95 -15.72
CA HIS A 117 -13.29 -2.96 -14.69
C HIS A 117 -14.39 -1.89 -14.65
N THR A 118 -14.91 -1.63 -13.45
CA THR A 118 -15.77 -0.49 -13.15
C THR A 118 -14.99 0.55 -12.35
N LEU A 119 -15.34 1.82 -12.50
CA LEU A 119 -14.76 2.87 -11.68
C LEU A 119 -15.25 2.71 -10.24
N VAL A 120 -14.33 2.41 -9.32
CA VAL A 120 -14.64 2.31 -7.89
C VAL A 120 -14.56 3.70 -7.27
N SER A 121 -15.70 4.21 -6.81
CA SER A 121 -15.83 5.51 -6.14
C SER A 121 -16.44 5.43 -4.74
N GLY A 122 -16.69 4.21 -4.24
CA GLY A 122 -17.26 3.94 -2.92
C GLY A 122 -16.22 3.74 -1.82
N GLY A 123 -16.66 3.70 -0.56
CA GLY A 123 -15.78 3.50 0.59
C GLY A 123 -14.70 4.57 0.71
N PRO A 124 -13.41 4.21 0.92
CA PRO A 124 -12.33 5.19 1.02
C PRO A 124 -12.08 5.94 -0.29
N TYR A 125 -12.47 5.35 -1.45
CA TYR A 125 -12.35 5.97 -2.77
C TYR A 125 -13.24 7.20 -2.97
N ARG A 126 -14.22 7.43 -2.11
CA ARG A 126 -15.04 8.66 -2.15
C ARG A 126 -14.27 9.92 -1.74
N TRP A 127 -13.17 9.76 -1.00
CA TRP A 127 -12.36 10.88 -0.52
C TRP A 127 -11.03 11.01 -1.24
N VAL A 128 -10.35 9.86 -1.48
CA VAL A 128 -9.03 9.81 -2.12
C VAL A 128 -9.01 8.77 -3.21
N ARG A 129 -8.21 9.01 -4.26
CA ARG A 129 -8.13 8.12 -5.42
C ARG A 129 -7.22 6.92 -5.22
N HIS A 130 -6.22 7.04 -4.32
CA HIS A 130 -5.23 5.99 -4.06
C HIS A 130 -5.15 5.54 -2.60
N PRO A 131 -6.28 5.18 -1.95
CA PRO A 131 -6.29 4.80 -0.53
C PRO A 131 -5.49 3.52 -0.26
N PHE A 132 -5.28 2.69 -1.28
CA PHE A 132 -4.41 1.51 -1.19
C PHE A 132 -2.96 1.93 -0.98
N TYR A 133 -2.48 2.98 -1.67
CA TYR A 133 -1.12 3.49 -1.51
C TYR A 133 -0.94 4.21 -0.19
N ASP A 134 -1.98 4.89 0.30
CA ASP A 134 -1.97 5.49 1.63
C ASP A 134 -1.82 4.42 2.72
N ALA A 135 -2.57 3.32 2.61
CA ALA A 135 -2.45 2.19 3.54
C ALA A 135 -1.05 1.55 3.50
N LEU A 136 -0.44 1.39 2.31
CA LEU A 136 0.93 0.89 2.19
C LEU A 136 1.95 1.86 2.80
N ALA A 137 1.83 3.16 2.54
CA ALA A 137 2.72 4.18 3.10
C ALA A 137 2.69 4.17 4.63
N LEU A 138 1.50 4.15 5.21
CA LEU A 138 1.33 4.02 6.66
C LEU A 138 1.91 2.70 7.18
N GLY A 139 1.72 1.59 6.47
CA GLY A 139 2.26 0.27 6.83
C GLY A 139 3.78 0.22 6.82
N PHE A 140 4.44 0.80 5.80
CA PHE A 140 5.91 0.89 5.75
C PHE A 140 6.46 1.72 6.89
N LEU A 141 5.86 2.88 7.16
CA LEU A 141 6.25 3.73 8.28
C LEU A 141 6.04 3.02 9.63
N ALA A 142 4.91 2.36 9.80
CA ALA A 142 4.59 1.57 10.99
C ALA A 142 5.63 0.47 11.26
N ASN A 143 5.98 -0.30 10.22
CA ASN A 143 6.98 -1.36 10.32
C ASN A 143 8.36 -0.79 10.70
N ALA A 144 8.77 0.32 10.09
CA ALA A 144 10.05 0.96 10.36
C ALA A 144 10.14 1.48 11.81
N LEU A 145 9.08 2.14 12.31
CA LEU A 145 9.00 2.63 13.69
C LEU A 145 8.98 1.47 14.69
N THR A 146 8.15 0.46 14.45
CA THR A 146 8.02 -0.71 15.33
C THR A 146 9.33 -1.49 15.42
N ALA A 147 10.00 -1.71 14.29
CA ALA A 147 11.30 -2.36 14.25
C ALA A 147 12.45 -1.46 14.74
N ALA A 148 12.23 -0.14 14.83
CA ALA A 148 13.27 0.86 15.09
C ALA A 148 14.46 0.70 14.11
N ASN A 149 14.17 0.70 12.80
CA ASN A 149 15.13 0.32 11.78
C ASN A 149 15.11 1.29 10.60
N TRP A 150 16.26 1.96 10.35
CA TRP A 150 16.36 2.97 9.28
C TRP A 150 16.34 2.36 7.88
N PHE A 151 16.84 1.12 7.69
CA PHE A 151 16.80 0.46 6.38
C PHE A 151 15.35 0.20 5.94
N LEU A 152 14.49 -0.24 6.87
CA LEU A 152 13.05 -0.42 6.59
C LEU A 152 12.37 0.92 6.27
N LEU A 153 12.77 2.00 6.97
CA LEU A 153 12.27 3.35 6.68
C LEU A 153 12.69 3.82 5.27
N LEU A 154 13.96 3.66 4.94
CA LEU A 154 14.52 4.08 3.66
C LEU A 154 13.89 3.30 2.50
N THR A 155 13.91 1.97 2.58
CA THR A 155 13.35 1.11 1.51
C THR A 155 11.84 1.30 1.37
N GLY A 156 11.10 1.41 2.47
CA GLY A 156 9.68 1.74 2.48
C GLY A 156 9.40 3.11 1.87
N GLY A 157 10.20 4.12 2.22
CA GLY A 157 10.10 5.48 1.64
C GLY A 157 10.34 5.49 0.13
N VAL A 158 11.35 4.75 -0.35
CA VAL A 158 11.61 4.61 -1.80
C VAL A 158 10.43 3.92 -2.49
N VAL A 159 9.86 2.85 -1.91
CA VAL A 159 8.66 2.21 -2.46
C VAL A 159 7.52 3.21 -2.58
N VAL A 160 7.25 4.01 -1.54
CA VAL A 160 6.19 5.03 -1.54
C VAL A 160 6.42 6.06 -2.64
N ILE A 161 7.65 6.57 -2.79
CA ILE A 161 8.00 7.53 -3.86
C ILE A 161 7.74 6.92 -5.24
N LEU A 162 8.15 5.67 -5.47
CA LEU A 162 7.94 4.98 -6.74
C LEU A 162 6.45 4.74 -7.01
N LEU A 163 5.65 4.43 -5.98
CA LEU A 163 4.19 4.32 -6.09
C LEU A 163 3.55 5.68 -6.46
N VAL A 164 3.99 6.77 -5.84
CA VAL A 164 3.52 8.13 -6.18
C VAL A 164 3.83 8.49 -7.64
N VAL A 165 5.03 8.18 -8.12
CA VAL A 165 5.40 8.39 -9.53
C VAL A 165 4.49 7.57 -10.46
N ARG A 166 4.21 6.32 -10.09
CA ARG A 166 3.36 5.41 -10.85
C ARG A 166 1.91 5.90 -10.98
N THR A 167 1.38 6.65 -9.98
CA THR A 167 0.00 7.12 -10.03
C THR A 167 -0.33 7.95 -11.27
N ARG A 168 0.66 8.68 -11.83
CA ARG A 168 0.44 9.46 -13.06
C ARG A 168 0.00 8.57 -14.21
N THR A 169 0.74 7.50 -14.47
CA THR A 169 0.43 6.53 -15.54
C THR A 169 -0.90 5.80 -15.27
N GLU A 170 -1.21 5.52 -14.00
CA GLU A 170 -2.50 4.93 -13.64
C GLU A 170 -3.68 5.88 -13.92
N GLU A 171 -3.58 7.13 -13.49
CA GLU A 171 -4.62 8.14 -13.73
C GLU A 171 -4.81 8.42 -15.21
N GLU A 172 -3.74 8.47 -16.03
CA GLU A 172 -3.81 8.61 -17.50
C GLU A 172 -4.59 7.45 -18.13
N LYS A 173 -4.29 6.20 -17.73
CA LYS A 173 -5.01 5.03 -18.24
C LYS A 173 -6.47 5.00 -17.80
N LEU A 174 -6.76 5.42 -16.57
CA LEU A 174 -8.15 5.55 -16.09
C LEU A 174 -8.91 6.64 -16.86
N LEU A 175 -8.25 7.75 -17.15
CA LEU A 175 -8.83 8.84 -17.96
C LEU A 175 -9.14 8.37 -19.39
N LEU A 176 -8.20 7.67 -20.04
CA LEU A 176 -8.42 7.10 -21.37
C LEU A 176 -9.58 6.10 -21.40
N ARG A 177 -9.77 5.36 -20.32
CA ARG A 177 -10.81 4.33 -20.26
C ARG A 177 -12.18 4.85 -19.89
N PHE A 178 -12.29 5.74 -18.90
CA PHE A 178 -13.56 6.19 -18.33
C PHE A 178 -13.95 7.61 -18.76
N GLY A 179 -13.06 8.33 -19.45
CA GLY A 179 -13.34 9.65 -20.02
C GLY A 179 -13.87 10.65 -19.00
N ASP A 180 -15.02 11.25 -19.28
CA ASP A 180 -15.64 12.29 -18.47
C ASP A 180 -16.09 11.79 -17.09
N LEU A 181 -16.44 10.50 -16.98
CA LEU A 181 -16.77 9.90 -15.67
C LEU A 181 -15.57 9.99 -14.72
N TYR A 182 -14.35 9.72 -15.22
CA TYR A 182 -13.13 9.84 -14.41
C TYR A 182 -12.76 11.29 -14.13
N ARG A 183 -12.98 12.23 -15.08
CA ARG A 183 -12.76 13.67 -14.85
C ARG A 183 -13.61 14.18 -13.71
N THR A 184 -14.91 13.90 -13.73
CA THR A 184 -15.85 14.27 -12.66
C THR A 184 -15.41 13.66 -11.30
N TYR A 185 -14.92 12.42 -11.31
CA TYR A 185 -14.40 11.78 -10.10
C TYR A 185 -13.15 12.51 -9.55
N VAL A 186 -12.20 12.89 -10.42
CA VAL A 186 -10.99 13.65 -10.04
C VAL A 186 -11.33 15.03 -9.46
N GLU A 187 -12.38 15.67 -9.94
CA GLU A 187 -12.84 16.97 -9.43
C GLU A 187 -13.30 16.89 -7.98
N ARG A 188 -13.93 15.78 -7.59
CA ARG A 188 -14.52 15.57 -6.25
C ARG A 188 -13.58 14.92 -5.24
N THR A 189 -12.49 14.30 -5.68
CA THR A 189 -11.59 13.50 -4.84
C THR A 189 -10.16 14.02 -4.86
N GLY A 190 -9.46 13.89 -3.73
CA GLY A 190 -8.01 14.13 -3.68
C GLY A 190 -7.22 12.93 -4.19
N ARG A 191 -5.91 13.09 -4.43
CA ARG A 191 -5.06 11.97 -4.85
C ARG A 191 -4.74 11.05 -3.67
N PHE A 192 -4.18 11.60 -2.59
CA PHE A 192 -3.78 10.92 -1.36
C PHE A 192 -4.44 11.53 -0.11
N LEU A 193 -4.79 12.80 -0.14
CA LEU A 193 -5.50 13.49 0.92
C LEU A 193 -6.87 13.92 0.42
N PRO A 194 -7.91 13.89 1.27
CA PRO A 194 -9.22 14.41 0.90
C PRO A 194 -9.12 15.85 0.42
N LYS A 195 -9.90 16.22 -0.61
CA LYS A 195 -10.03 17.62 -0.98
C LYS A 195 -10.79 18.36 0.11
N ILE A 196 -10.15 19.40 0.65
CA ILE A 196 -10.77 20.36 1.57
C ILE A 196 -11.36 21.46 0.69
N GLY A 197 -12.66 21.40 0.43
CA GLY A 197 -13.38 22.42 -0.33
C GLY A 197 -14.88 22.16 -0.31
N PRO A 198 -15.72 23.20 -0.52
CA PRO A 198 -17.15 22.97 -0.61
C PRO A 198 -17.43 22.00 -1.75
N LEU A 199 -18.17 20.94 -1.46
CA LEU A 199 -18.80 20.11 -2.49
C LEU A 199 -19.62 21.09 -3.36
N ARG A 200 -19.21 21.30 -4.61
CA ARG A 200 -20.11 21.95 -5.57
C ARG A 200 -21.21 20.93 -5.79
N ASP A 201 -22.30 21.11 -5.08
CA ASP A 201 -23.55 20.42 -5.34
C ASP A 201 -23.91 20.82 -6.78
N GLY A 202 -23.72 19.85 -7.67
CA GLY A 202 -24.08 20.01 -9.05
C GLY A 202 -25.60 20.06 -9.15
N ALA A 203 -26.09 21.15 -9.69
CA ALA A 203 -27.45 21.26 -10.19
C ALA A 203 -27.75 20.19 -11.25
#